data_1c87db1f838d0eebdf9fc2f0d3032028
#
_entry.id   1c87db1f838d0eebdf9fc2f0d3032028
#
_cell.length_a   1.000
_cell.length_b   1.000
_cell.length_c   1.000
_cell.angle_alpha   90.00
_cell.angle_beta   90.00
_cell.angle_gamma   90.00
#
_symmetry.space_group_name_H-M   'P 1'
#
loop_
_entity.id
_entity.type
_entity.pdbx_description
1 polymer ?
#
loop_
_entity_poly.entity_id
_entity_poly.type
_entity_poly.pdbx_seq_one_letter_code
_entity_poly.pdbx_strand_id
1 'polypeptide(L)'
;MSEDQSGPGGGEVRCAECGTVLPPGQDREATEGGVFCRSCFTSLTVQLQQIVEGQGQDISYGSAIAGGVAGAALGALVWWGFTVLTHIAFGLVAVVIGVAVGKGVVMASGSKHHRNLQVLSAAISVAGYAYATYLVNRTFIHKAYAESGEAVVLPLLPGPDLFFRVVAAGFDVMDVVFLAIVVWEAWRIPAPLELVLGARE
;
A
#
# COMPACT_ATOMS: atom_id res chain seq x y z
N MET A 1 9.62 15.38 23.90
CA MET A 1 10.50 15.50 25.09
C MET A 1 10.33 14.18 25.82
N SER A 2 11.15 13.22 25.45
CA SER A 2 11.18 11.88 26.11
C SER A 2 12.30 11.96 27.14
N GLU A 3 11.93 11.93 28.41
CA GLU A 3 12.88 11.95 29.52
C GLU A 3 13.67 10.65 29.50
N ASP A 4 14.97 10.85 29.27
CA ASP A 4 16.04 9.90 29.50
C ASP A 4 16.04 9.46 30.97
N GLN A 5 15.55 8.24 31.24
CA GLN A 5 15.65 7.61 32.58
C GLN A 5 16.87 6.69 32.67
N SER A 6 18.03 7.21 32.36
CA SER A 6 19.32 6.56 32.66
C SER A 6 19.92 7.16 33.94
N GLY A 7 19.37 6.80 35.09
CA GLY A 7 20.00 7.06 36.38
C GLY A 7 20.95 5.90 36.77
N PRO A 8 22.19 6.18 37.28
CA PRO A 8 23.08 5.16 37.79
C PRO A 8 22.71 4.82 39.26
N GLY A 9 21.72 3.99 39.41
CA GLY A 9 21.33 3.43 40.68
C GLY A 9 20.81 2.03 40.41
N GLY A 10 21.37 1.00 41.11
CA GLY A 10 21.03 -0.39 40.95
C GLY A 10 19.54 -0.74 41.13
N GLY A 11 18.72 -0.15 40.25
CA GLY A 11 17.29 -0.38 40.16
C GLY A 11 17.05 -1.84 39.75
N GLU A 12 16.21 -2.55 40.48
CA GLU A 12 15.72 -3.86 40.13
C GLU A 12 15.08 -3.80 38.71
N VAL A 13 15.71 -4.47 37.75
CA VAL A 13 15.11 -4.61 36.41
C VAL A 13 13.91 -5.53 36.51
N ARG A 14 12.76 -5.07 36.09
CA ARG A 14 11.51 -5.85 36.10
C ARG A 14 11.08 -6.20 34.70
N CYS A 15 10.54 -7.42 34.55
CA CYS A 15 9.94 -7.83 33.30
C CYS A 15 8.76 -6.92 32.95
N ALA A 16 8.72 -6.37 31.73
CA ALA A 16 7.69 -5.46 31.27
C ALA A 16 6.29 -6.12 31.22
N GLU A 17 6.24 -7.45 31.08
CA GLU A 17 4.96 -8.19 30.97
C GLU A 17 4.46 -8.69 32.33
N CYS A 18 5.27 -9.45 33.07
CA CYS A 18 4.84 -10.10 34.30
C CYS A 18 5.28 -9.37 35.58
N GLY A 19 6.05 -8.31 35.50
CA GLY A 19 6.53 -7.53 36.65
C GLY A 19 7.58 -8.22 37.51
N THR A 20 7.97 -9.46 37.20
CA THR A 20 8.96 -10.21 37.99
C THR A 20 10.32 -9.51 37.96
N VAL A 21 10.98 -9.42 39.13
CA VAL A 21 12.31 -8.86 39.25
C VAL A 21 13.31 -9.82 38.58
N LEU A 22 14.13 -9.28 37.68
CA LEU A 22 15.15 -10.01 36.95
C LEU A 22 16.53 -9.78 37.59
N PRO A 23 17.07 -10.76 38.30
CA PRO A 23 18.38 -10.63 38.91
C PRO A 23 19.49 -10.49 37.86
N PRO A 24 20.59 -9.80 38.15
CA PRO A 24 21.72 -9.70 37.25
C PRO A 24 22.31 -11.09 36.96
N GLY A 25 22.47 -11.39 35.65
CA GLY A 25 22.98 -12.71 35.18
C GLY A 25 21.90 -13.71 34.74
N GLN A 26 20.62 -13.40 34.87
CA GLN A 26 19.55 -14.19 34.29
C GLN A 26 19.37 -13.85 32.81
N ASP A 27 19.06 -14.85 31.99
CA ASP A 27 18.75 -14.65 30.57
C ASP A 27 17.54 -13.66 30.42
N ARG A 28 17.82 -12.50 29.91
CA ARG A 28 16.85 -11.44 29.69
C ARG A 28 16.98 -10.94 28.26
N GLU A 29 15.85 -10.76 27.62
CA GLU A 29 15.78 -10.20 26.27
C GLU A 29 15.39 -8.74 26.34
N ALA A 30 16.25 -7.86 25.85
CA ALA A 30 16.00 -6.43 25.77
C ALA A 30 15.52 -6.08 24.35
N THR A 31 14.34 -5.48 24.27
CA THR A 31 13.75 -4.96 23.02
C THR A 31 13.50 -3.47 23.16
N GLU A 32 13.11 -2.79 22.09
CA GLU A 32 12.68 -1.39 22.15
C GLU A 32 11.48 -1.18 23.09
N GLY A 33 10.66 -2.21 23.31
CA GLY A 33 9.50 -2.18 24.21
C GLY A 33 9.80 -2.47 25.69
N GLY A 34 11.07 -2.79 26.05
CA GLY A 34 11.44 -3.07 27.43
C GLY A 34 12.25 -4.36 27.62
N VAL A 35 12.46 -4.73 28.88
CA VAL A 35 13.17 -5.94 29.25
C VAL A 35 12.17 -7.03 29.64
N PHE A 36 12.31 -8.21 29.06
CA PHE A 36 11.42 -9.36 29.27
C PHE A 36 12.20 -10.52 29.89
N CYS A 37 11.55 -11.29 30.75
CA CYS A 37 12.08 -12.59 31.15
C CYS A 37 11.93 -13.58 29.99
N ARG A 38 12.75 -14.60 29.96
CA ARG A 38 12.78 -15.58 28.85
C ARG A 38 11.43 -16.25 28.59
N SER A 39 10.66 -16.57 29.63
CA SER A 39 9.34 -17.17 29.46
C SER A 39 8.33 -16.22 28.82
N CYS A 40 8.28 -14.97 29.25
CA CYS A 40 7.39 -13.96 28.64
C CYS A 40 7.82 -13.63 27.21
N PHE A 41 9.11 -13.50 26.94
CA PHE A 41 9.63 -13.26 25.60
C PHE A 41 9.28 -14.42 24.66
N THR A 42 9.46 -15.68 25.09
CA THR A 42 9.08 -16.85 24.28
C THR A 42 7.57 -16.90 24.04
N SER A 43 6.77 -16.62 25.07
CA SER A 43 5.30 -16.57 24.91
C SER A 43 4.87 -15.48 23.93
N LEU A 44 5.45 -14.28 24.02
CA LEU A 44 5.18 -13.17 23.14
C LEU A 44 5.59 -13.48 21.69
N THR A 45 6.76 -14.07 21.49
CA THR A 45 7.22 -14.47 20.14
C THR A 45 6.31 -15.52 19.52
N VAL A 46 5.86 -16.51 20.26
CA VAL A 46 4.92 -17.53 19.77
C VAL A 46 3.57 -16.90 19.39
N GLN A 47 3.04 -16.00 20.22
CA GLN A 47 1.79 -15.28 19.89
C GLN A 47 1.94 -14.42 18.63
N LEU A 48 3.04 -13.69 18.49
CA LEU A 48 3.32 -12.89 17.32
C LEU A 48 3.47 -13.75 16.05
N GLN A 49 4.14 -14.90 16.15
CA GLN A 49 4.24 -15.85 15.04
C GLN A 49 2.89 -16.38 14.62
N GLN A 50 2.01 -16.74 15.56
CA GLN A 50 0.64 -17.15 15.24
C GLN A 50 -0.16 -16.06 14.53
N ILE A 51 0.01 -14.80 14.91
CA ILE A 51 -0.62 -13.67 14.22
C ILE A 51 -0.10 -13.55 12.78
N VAL A 52 1.22 -13.65 12.59
CA VAL A 52 1.83 -13.56 11.25
C VAL A 52 1.40 -14.74 10.36
N GLU A 53 1.41 -15.97 10.88
CA GLU A 53 0.94 -17.15 10.16
C GLU A 53 -0.54 -17.07 9.80
N GLY A 54 -1.38 -16.52 10.71
CA GLY A 54 -2.79 -16.29 10.49
C GLY A 54 -3.10 -15.24 9.40
N GLN A 55 -2.13 -14.40 9.02
CA GLN A 55 -2.33 -13.41 7.94
C GLN A 55 -2.52 -14.07 6.56
N GLY A 56 -1.95 -15.24 6.34
CA GLY A 56 -2.08 -15.97 5.07
C GLY A 56 -3.31 -16.89 4.98
N GLN A 57 -4.05 -17.09 6.08
CA GLN A 57 -5.20 -17.97 6.14
C GLN A 57 -6.50 -17.20 5.92
N ASP A 58 -7.50 -17.85 5.32
CA ASP A 58 -8.85 -17.32 5.10
C ASP A 58 -8.90 -15.96 4.39
N ILE A 59 -8.04 -15.76 3.38
CA ILE A 59 -8.06 -14.54 2.58
C ILE A 59 -9.26 -14.57 1.64
N SER A 60 -10.17 -13.62 1.78
CA SER A 60 -11.27 -13.42 0.82
C SER A 60 -10.74 -12.67 -0.41
N TYR A 61 -10.31 -13.40 -1.43
CA TYR A 61 -9.81 -12.79 -2.68
C TYR A 61 -10.89 -12.02 -3.44
N GLY A 62 -12.16 -12.48 -3.38
CA GLY A 62 -13.26 -11.80 -4.05
C GLY A 62 -13.48 -10.39 -3.50
N SER A 63 -13.52 -10.25 -2.17
CA SER A 63 -13.65 -8.93 -1.53
C SER A 63 -12.39 -8.08 -1.73
N ALA A 64 -11.18 -8.69 -1.68
CA ALA A 64 -9.93 -7.99 -1.95
C ALA A 64 -9.89 -7.38 -3.36
N ILE A 65 -10.34 -8.13 -4.38
CA ILE A 65 -10.48 -7.64 -5.76
C ILE A 65 -11.48 -6.48 -5.80
N ALA A 66 -12.67 -6.66 -5.22
CA ALA A 66 -13.68 -5.61 -5.20
C ALA A 66 -13.19 -4.32 -4.53
N GLY A 67 -12.50 -4.44 -3.38
CA GLY A 67 -11.88 -3.31 -2.69
C GLY A 67 -10.77 -2.65 -3.51
N GLY A 68 -9.93 -3.44 -4.17
CA GLY A 68 -8.89 -2.93 -5.05
C GLY A 68 -9.45 -2.20 -6.26
N VAL A 69 -10.47 -2.74 -6.92
CA VAL A 69 -11.15 -2.10 -8.07
C VAL A 69 -11.85 -0.82 -7.64
N ALA A 70 -12.53 -0.80 -6.50
CA ALA A 70 -13.12 0.43 -5.96
C ALA A 70 -12.04 1.48 -5.67
N GLY A 71 -10.91 1.09 -5.09
CA GLY A 71 -9.76 1.95 -4.88
C GLY A 71 -9.19 2.51 -6.18
N ALA A 72 -9.05 1.66 -7.21
CA ALA A 72 -8.60 2.07 -8.54
C ALA A 72 -9.55 3.08 -9.19
N ALA A 73 -10.85 2.85 -9.10
CA ALA A 73 -11.86 3.76 -9.63
C ALA A 73 -11.81 5.13 -8.95
N LEU A 74 -11.73 5.15 -7.61
CA LEU A 74 -11.60 6.40 -6.86
C LEU A 74 -10.32 7.15 -7.21
N GLY A 75 -9.17 6.44 -7.22
CA GLY A 75 -7.88 7.03 -7.58
C GLY A 75 -7.87 7.56 -9.01
N ALA A 76 -8.44 6.83 -9.96
CA ALA A 76 -8.57 7.25 -11.35
C ALA A 76 -9.43 8.51 -11.50
N LEU A 77 -10.55 8.60 -10.77
CA LEU A 77 -11.40 9.79 -10.77
C LEU A 77 -10.69 11.01 -10.19
N VAL A 78 -9.95 10.84 -9.10
CA VAL A 78 -9.16 11.92 -8.50
C VAL A 78 -8.11 12.43 -9.49
N TRP A 79 -7.35 11.53 -10.10
CA TRP A 79 -6.32 11.93 -11.07
C TRP A 79 -6.91 12.55 -12.33
N TRP A 80 -7.93 11.92 -12.91
CA TRP A 80 -8.64 12.49 -14.06
C TRP A 80 -9.19 13.88 -13.76
N GLY A 81 -9.91 14.04 -12.64
CA GLY A 81 -10.48 15.32 -12.23
C GLY A 81 -9.42 16.39 -12.02
N PHE A 82 -8.32 16.06 -11.32
CA PHE A 82 -7.21 16.98 -11.12
C PHE A 82 -6.60 17.42 -12.46
N THR A 83 -6.26 16.47 -13.32
CA THR A 83 -5.60 16.76 -14.62
C THR A 83 -6.49 17.58 -15.55
N VAL A 84 -7.81 17.29 -15.60
CA VAL A 84 -8.75 18.03 -16.43
C VAL A 84 -9.00 19.45 -15.92
N LEU A 85 -9.03 19.64 -14.58
CA LEU A 85 -9.26 20.97 -13.99
C LEU A 85 -8.02 21.86 -14.04
N THR A 86 -6.84 21.28 -13.82
CA THR A 86 -5.59 22.07 -13.76
C THR A 86 -4.86 22.17 -15.09
N HIS A 87 -5.19 21.31 -16.06
CA HIS A 87 -4.44 21.11 -17.33
C HIS A 87 -2.97 20.75 -17.11
N ILE A 88 -2.62 20.26 -15.92
CA ILE A 88 -1.28 19.84 -15.55
C ILE A 88 -1.31 18.34 -15.31
N ALA A 89 -0.59 17.58 -16.13
CA ALA A 89 -0.36 16.15 -15.91
C ALA A 89 0.69 15.97 -14.79
N PHE A 90 0.26 16.23 -13.54
CA PHE A 90 1.14 16.09 -12.38
C PHE A 90 1.11 14.65 -11.87
N GLY A 91 2.04 13.84 -12.35
CA GLY A 91 2.06 12.39 -12.06
C GLY A 91 2.13 12.00 -10.59
N LEU A 92 2.51 12.95 -9.70
CA LEU A 92 2.46 12.70 -8.25
C LEU A 92 1.03 12.40 -7.76
N VAL A 93 0.00 12.93 -8.44
CA VAL A 93 -1.40 12.63 -8.12
C VAL A 93 -1.75 11.18 -8.46
N ALA A 94 -1.05 10.57 -9.44
CA ALA A 94 -1.22 9.16 -9.77
C ALA A 94 -0.85 8.21 -8.62
N VAL A 95 0.01 8.64 -7.68
CA VAL A 95 0.33 7.89 -6.45
C VAL A 95 -0.93 7.55 -5.64
N VAL A 96 -1.94 8.43 -5.71
CA VAL A 96 -3.24 8.20 -5.06
C VAL A 96 -3.88 6.90 -5.55
N ILE A 97 -3.70 6.52 -6.83
CA ILE A 97 -4.21 5.24 -7.36
C ILE A 97 -3.55 4.07 -6.62
N GLY A 98 -2.22 4.06 -6.52
CA GLY A 98 -1.48 2.99 -5.84
C GLY A 98 -1.89 2.83 -4.37
N VAL A 99 -1.98 3.95 -3.65
CA VAL A 99 -2.39 3.99 -2.24
C VAL A 99 -3.85 3.54 -2.08
N ALA A 100 -4.77 4.03 -2.92
CA ALA A 100 -6.18 3.67 -2.84
C ALA A 100 -6.40 2.17 -3.14
N VAL A 101 -5.71 1.63 -4.15
CA VAL A 101 -5.76 0.19 -4.48
C VAL A 101 -5.19 -0.63 -3.33
N GLY A 102 -3.98 -0.32 -2.85
CA GLY A 102 -3.34 -1.07 -1.77
C GLY A 102 -4.18 -1.09 -0.49
N LYS A 103 -4.69 0.06 -0.07
CA LYS A 103 -5.59 0.15 1.09
C LYS A 103 -6.92 -0.54 0.84
N GLY A 104 -7.51 -0.40 -0.34
CA GLY A 104 -8.76 -1.05 -0.71
C GLY A 104 -8.65 -2.57 -0.64
N VAL A 105 -7.56 -3.14 -1.16
CA VAL A 105 -7.27 -4.59 -1.08
C VAL A 105 -7.13 -5.04 0.37
N VAL A 106 -6.32 -4.35 1.19
CA VAL A 106 -6.10 -4.71 2.60
C VAL A 106 -7.38 -4.60 3.41
N MET A 107 -8.11 -3.50 3.30
CA MET A 107 -9.37 -3.30 4.05
C MET A 107 -10.41 -4.37 3.69
N ALA A 108 -10.58 -4.66 2.40
CA ALA A 108 -11.57 -5.61 1.93
C ALA A 108 -11.17 -7.08 2.13
N SER A 109 -9.88 -7.38 2.31
CA SER A 109 -9.40 -8.72 2.66
C SER A 109 -9.48 -9.04 4.16
N GLY A 110 -10.03 -8.15 4.98
CA GLY A 110 -10.07 -8.29 6.44
C GLY A 110 -8.75 -7.89 7.12
N SER A 111 -8.11 -6.85 6.61
CA SER A 111 -6.81 -6.33 7.10
C SER A 111 -5.68 -7.37 7.03
N LYS A 112 -5.73 -8.23 6.02
CA LYS A 112 -4.72 -9.25 5.78
C LYS A 112 -3.52 -8.67 5.00
N HIS A 113 -2.32 -9.17 5.35
CA HIS A 113 -1.06 -8.79 4.72
C HIS A 113 -0.37 -10.07 4.21
N HIS A 114 -0.28 -10.22 2.90
CA HIS A 114 0.25 -11.43 2.29
C HIS A 114 0.81 -11.16 0.89
N ARG A 115 1.81 -11.94 0.47
CA ARG A 115 2.47 -11.77 -0.85
C ARG A 115 1.50 -11.84 -2.04
N ASN A 116 0.49 -12.69 -1.97
CA ASN A 116 -0.51 -12.77 -3.05
C ASN A 116 -1.33 -11.48 -3.18
N LEU A 117 -1.60 -10.80 -2.04
CA LEU A 117 -2.28 -9.51 -2.05
C LEU A 117 -1.40 -8.41 -2.64
N GLN A 118 -0.08 -8.49 -2.50
CA GLN A 118 0.86 -7.57 -3.16
C GLN A 118 0.76 -7.70 -4.69
N VAL A 119 0.82 -8.94 -5.20
CA VAL A 119 0.69 -9.20 -6.65
C VAL A 119 -0.66 -8.73 -7.17
N LEU A 120 -1.73 -9.01 -6.42
CA LEU A 120 -3.07 -8.56 -6.77
C LEU A 120 -3.18 -7.04 -6.82
N SER A 121 -2.69 -6.35 -5.79
CA SER A 121 -2.67 -4.87 -5.73
C SER A 121 -1.87 -4.26 -6.87
N ALA A 122 -0.70 -4.82 -7.18
CA ALA A 122 0.13 -4.37 -8.30
C ALA A 122 -0.62 -4.52 -9.63
N ALA A 123 -1.23 -5.68 -9.89
CA ALA A 123 -1.98 -5.92 -11.13
C ALA A 123 -3.17 -4.98 -11.28
N ILE A 124 -3.95 -4.78 -10.21
CA ILE A 124 -5.10 -3.85 -10.22
C ILE A 124 -4.62 -2.41 -10.40
N SER A 125 -3.51 -2.01 -9.78
CA SER A 125 -2.98 -0.65 -9.89
C SER A 125 -2.49 -0.33 -11.31
N VAL A 126 -1.84 -1.28 -11.99
CA VAL A 126 -1.45 -1.14 -13.40
C VAL A 126 -2.69 -0.94 -14.30
N ALA A 127 -3.72 -1.77 -14.12
CA ALA A 127 -4.96 -1.64 -14.87
C ALA A 127 -5.67 -0.31 -14.57
N GLY A 128 -5.71 0.09 -13.30
CA GLY A 128 -6.30 1.37 -12.86
C GLY A 128 -5.57 2.57 -13.43
N TYR A 129 -4.23 2.56 -13.41
CA TYR A 129 -3.40 3.61 -14.02
C TYR A 129 -3.64 3.73 -15.52
N ALA A 130 -3.61 2.59 -16.24
CA ALA A 130 -3.85 2.57 -17.69
C ALA A 130 -5.26 3.11 -18.03
N TYR A 131 -6.28 2.74 -17.24
CA TYR A 131 -7.64 3.25 -17.45
C TYR A 131 -7.76 4.74 -17.13
N ALA A 132 -7.10 5.22 -16.10
CA ALA A 132 -7.06 6.64 -15.76
C ALA A 132 -6.37 7.47 -16.87
N THR A 133 -5.25 6.98 -17.43
CA THR A 133 -4.58 7.55 -18.60
C THR A 133 -5.53 7.60 -19.81
N TYR A 134 -6.29 6.51 -20.05
CA TYR A 134 -7.31 6.50 -21.09
C TYR A 134 -8.35 7.61 -20.89
N LEU A 135 -8.87 7.79 -19.67
CA LEU A 135 -9.88 8.82 -19.38
C LEU A 135 -9.34 10.23 -19.61
N VAL A 136 -8.11 10.48 -19.19
CA VAL A 136 -7.43 11.77 -19.42
C VAL A 136 -7.27 12.03 -20.90
N ASN A 137 -6.63 11.12 -21.64
CA ASN A 137 -6.40 11.28 -23.09
C ASN A 137 -7.70 11.39 -23.87
N ARG A 138 -8.72 10.58 -23.53
CA ARG A 138 -10.05 10.68 -24.09
C ARG A 138 -10.62 12.09 -23.96
N THR A 139 -10.49 12.69 -22.78
CA THR A 139 -11.03 14.03 -22.52
C THR A 139 -10.31 15.10 -23.34
N PHE A 140 -8.99 15.04 -23.44
CA PHE A 140 -8.22 16.00 -24.23
C PHE A 140 -8.43 15.82 -25.73
N ILE A 141 -8.56 14.58 -26.23
CA ILE A 141 -8.90 14.29 -27.62
C ILE A 141 -10.27 14.88 -27.95
N HIS A 142 -11.30 14.64 -27.13
CA HIS A 142 -12.62 15.23 -27.33
C HIS A 142 -12.57 16.77 -27.40
N LYS A 143 -11.80 17.40 -26.52
CA LYS A 143 -11.65 18.85 -26.49
C LYS A 143 -10.98 19.37 -27.76
N ALA A 144 -9.88 18.74 -28.18
CA ALA A 144 -9.16 19.14 -29.40
C ALA A 144 -10.02 19.03 -30.67
N TYR A 145 -10.80 17.96 -30.81
CA TYR A 145 -11.72 17.81 -31.95
C TYR A 145 -12.89 18.76 -31.89
N ALA A 146 -13.44 19.05 -30.71
CA ALA A 146 -14.51 20.05 -30.58
C ALA A 146 -14.04 21.46 -30.99
N GLU A 147 -12.78 21.81 -30.69
CA GLU A 147 -12.17 23.10 -31.12
C GLU A 147 -11.96 23.18 -32.65
N SER A 148 -11.74 22.05 -33.33
CA SER A 148 -11.63 21.98 -34.79
C SER A 148 -12.97 21.88 -35.52
N GLY A 149 -14.08 21.82 -34.79
CA GLY A 149 -15.44 21.71 -35.36
C GLY A 149 -15.81 20.29 -35.77
N GLU A 150 -14.99 19.29 -35.39
CA GLU A 150 -15.24 17.88 -35.65
C GLU A 150 -15.79 17.18 -34.41
N ALA A 151 -16.73 16.24 -34.58
CA ALA A 151 -17.26 15.45 -33.48
C ALA A 151 -16.64 14.06 -33.51
N VAL A 152 -15.79 13.76 -32.50
CA VAL A 152 -15.27 12.41 -32.24
C VAL A 152 -15.94 11.85 -31.01
N VAL A 153 -16.52 10.64 -31.10
CA VAL A 153 -17.11 9.94 -29.96
C VAL A 153 -16.21 8.80 -29.53
N LEU A 154 -15.52 8.98 -28.40
CA LEU A 154 -14.75 7.93 -27.75
C LEU A 154 -15.59 7.36 -26.60
N PRO A 155 -15.90 6.04 -26.59
CA PRO A 155 -16.72 5.42 -25.56
C PRO A 155 -16.01 5.43 -24.20
N LEU A 156 -16.77 5.33 -23.10
CA LEU A 156 -16.18 5.14 -21.75
C LEU A 156 -15.55 3.76 -21.59
N LEU A 157 -16.16 2.75 -22.21
CA LEU A 157 -15.65 1.38 -22.22
C LEU A 157 -15.24 1.03 -23.66
N PRO A 158 -13.99 1.30 -24.05
CA PRO A 158 -13.50 1.00 -25.39
C PRO A 158 -13.21 -0.49 -25.57
N GLY A 159 -13.23 -0.95 -26.82
CA GLY A 159 -12.62 -2.23 -27.16
C GLY A 159 -11.08 -2.18 -26.95
N PRO A 160 -10.41 -3.33 -26.80
CA PRO A 160 -8.98 -3.38 -26.47
C PRO A 160 -8.10 -2.59 -27.46
N ASP A 161 -8.38 -2.69 -28.74
CA ASP A 161 -7.62 -2.02 -29.80
C ASP A 161 -7.65 -0.49 -29.65
N LEU A 162 -8.84 0.09 -29.45
CA LEU A 162 -9.02 1.50 -29.25
C LEU A 162 -8.41 1.95 -27.92
N PHE A 163 -8.55 1.15 -26.87
CA PHE A 163 -7.96 1.42 -25.57
C PHE A 163 -6.45 1.62 -25.66
N PHE A 164 -5.75 0.65 -26.23
CA PHE A 164 -4.29 0.70 -26.34
C PHE A 164 -3.82 1.85 -27.25
N ARG A 165 -4.52 2.15 -28.34
CA ARG A 165 -4.19 3.29 -29.20
C ARG A 165 -4.31 4.63 -28.46
N VAL A 166 -5.38 4.82 -27.70
CA VAL A 166 -5.60 6.07 -26.94
C VAL A 166 -4.60 6.21 -25.80
N VAL A 167 -4.29 5.12 -25.09
CA VAL A 167 -3.26 5.14 -24.03
C VAL A 167 -1.89 5.44 -24.64
N ALA A 168 -1.52 4.76 -25.73
CA ALA A 168 -0.21 4.94 -26.35
C ALA A 168 0.00 6.33 -26.96
N ALA A 169 -1.07 6.99 -27.42
CA ALA A 169 -0.99 8.31 -28.05
C ALA A 169 -0.48 9.42 -27.10
N GLY A 170 -0.67 9.25 -25.79
CA GLY A 170 -0.19 10.23 -24.79
C GLY A 170 0.87 9.67 -23.84
N PHE A 171 1.40 8.48 -24.11
CA PHE A 171 2.37 7.81 -23.22
C PHE A 171 3.79 8.31 -23.47
N ASP A 172 4.44 8.78 -22.42
CA ASP A 172 5.82 9.24 -22.47
C ASP A 172 6.72 8.55 -21.42
N VAL A 173 8.01 8.93 -21.38
CA VAL A 173 8.98 8.35 -20.44
C VAL A 173 8.60 8.61 -18.97
N MET A 174 7.97 9.74 -18.70
CA MET A 174 7.53 10.08 -17.33
C MET A 174 6.40 9.19 -16.85
N ASP A 175 5.54 8.71 -17.76
CA ASP A 175 4.47 7.76 -17.40
C ASP A 175 5.03 6.44 -16.88
N VAL A 176 6.19 6.00 -17.36
CA VAL A 176 6.89 4.81 -16.84
C VAL A 176 7.33 5.05 -15.39
N VAL A 177 7.87 6.23 -15.09
CA VAL A 177 8.28 6.59 -13.72
C VAL A 177 7.06 6.62 -12.79
N PHE A 178 5.98 7.25 -13.22
CA PHE A 178 4.74 7.33 -12.43
C PHE A 178 4.11 5.96 -12.22
N LEU A 179 4.05 5.13 -13.25
CA LEU A 179 3.59 3.76 -13.14
C LEU A 179 4.42 2.96 -12.13
N ALA A 180 5.75 3.11 -12.17
CA ALA A 180 6.62 2.45 -11.20
C ALA A 180 6.33 2.87 -9.75
N ILE A 181 6.08 4.16 -9.52
CA ILE A 181 5.71 4.68 -8.19
C ILE A 181 4.33 4.14 -7.75
N VAL A 182 3.34 4.15 -8.65
CA VAL A 182 2.00 3.61 -8.39
C VAL A 182 2.06 2.13 -7.98
N VAL A 183 2.82 1.33 -8.74
CA VAL A 183 3.02 -0.09 -8.47
C VAL A 183 3.77 -0.29 -7.14
N TRP A 184 4.79 0.52 -6.88
CA TRP A 184 5.55 0.48 -5.64
C TRP A 184 4.66 0.71 -4.41
N GLU A 185 3.83 1.74 -4.43
CA GLU A 185 2.92 2.03 -3.32
C GLU A 185 1.86 0.93 -3.15
N ALA A 186 1.27 0.45 -4.25
CA ALA A 186 0.30 -0.65 -4.20
C ALA A 186 0.92 -1.96 -3.70
N TRP A 187 2.21 -2.19 -3.98
CA TRP A 187 2.96 -3.36 -3.51
C TRP A 187 3.30 -3.27 -2.03
N ARG A 188 3.73 -2.11 -1.56
CA ARG A 188 4.21 -1.90 -0.19
C ARG A 188 3.10 -2.05 0.86
N ILE A 189 1.88 -1.60 0.55
CA ILE A 189 0.79 -1.54 1.53
C ILE A 189 0.36 -2.94 2.03
N PRO A 190 0.10 -3.95 1.16
CA PRO A 190 -0.26 -5.30 1.62
C PRO A 190 0.95 -6.20 1.90
N ALA A 191 2.14 -5.62 2.10
CA ALA A 191 3.35 -6.39 2.41
C ALA A 191 3.17 -7.26 3.66
N PRO A 192 3.72 -8.48 3.67
CA PRO A 192 3.70 -9.33 4.85
C PRO A 192 4.31 -8.62 6.06
N LEU A 193 3.73 -8.86 7.23
CA LEU A 193 4.28 -8.37 8.49
C LEU A 193 5.55 -9.16 8.83
N GLU A 194 6.68 -8.49 8.89
CA GLU A 194 7.95 -9.07 9.32
C GLU A 194 8.15 -8.77 10.81
N LEU A 195 8.41 -9.81 11.60
CA LEU A 195 8.79 -9.65 13.00
C LEU A 195 10.27 -9.25 13.06
N VAL A 196 10.53 -7.97 13.20
CA VAL A 196 11.87 -7.48 13.54
C VAL A 196 12.02 -7.56 15.06
N LEU A 197 12.44 -8.71 15.55
CA LEU A 197 12.88 -8.87 16.94
C LEU A 197 14.27 -8.25 17.03
N GLY A 198 14.33 -6.96 17.30
CA GLY A 198 15.60 -6.25 17.53
C GLY A 198 16.27 -6.75 18.79
N ALA A 199 17.10 -7.79 18.67
CA ALA A 199 18.10 -8.09 19.68
C ALA A 199 19.15 -6.97 19.62
N ARG A 200 19.25 -6.14 20.64
CA ARG A 200 20.41 -5.27 20.82
C ARG A 200 21.55 -6.16 21.33
N GLU A 201 22.56 -6.39 20.49
CA GLU A 201 23.88 -6.86 20.92
C GLU A 201 24.55 -5.88 21.90
#